data_ad2ed117ce39bc1169bb26c8d468f272
#
_entry.id   ad2ed117ce39bc1169bb26c8d468f272
#
_cell.length_a   1.000
_cell.length_b   1.000
_cell.length_c   1.000
_cell.angle_alpha   90.00
_cell.angle_beta   90.00
_cell.angle_gamma   90.00
#
_symmetry.space_group_name_H-M   'P 1'
#
loop_
_entity.id
_entity.type
_entity.pdbx_description
1 polymer ?
#
loop_
_entity_poly.entity_id
_entity_poly.type
_entity_poly.pdbx_seq_one_letter_code
_entity_poly.pdbx_strand_id
1 'polypeptide(L)'
;MKQIDWEKIRQEEFPILNTMTFLDVACVSFAPQRAVKAVKDFADMTARQDEANSSAHHIAMDALRHKAYEEAQKLLNADPEEIALVESTSHGLNIAAQGIELQPGDNIITTNLEFIQVALPWCVMRSEKKIDIRVCKTPDNRFRV
;
A
#
# COMPACT_ATOMS: atom_id res chain seq x y z
N MET A 1 7.86 -26.70 4.20
CA MET A 1 7.60 -25.53 3.34
C MET A 1 8.01 -25.93 1.91
N LYS A 2 7.15 -25.69 0.90
CA LYS A 2 7.56 -25.90 -0.49
C LYS A 2 8.65 -24.89 -0.83
N GLN A 3 9.72 -25.34 -1.45
CA GLN A 3 10.77 -24.46 -1.94
C GLN A 3 10.19 -23.54 -3.02
N ILE A 4 10.37 -22.23 -2.86
CA ILE A 4 9.89 -21.24 -3.81
C ILE A 4 10.84 -21.22 -4.99
N ASP A 5 10.33 -21.39 -6.19
CA ASP A 5 11.08 -21.25 -7.44
C ASP A 5 11.06 -19.79 -7.88
N TRP A 6 12.06 -19.06 -7.42
CA TRP A 6 12.20 -17.62 -7.71
C TRP A 6 12.46 -17.33 -9.19
N GLU A 7 13.18 -18.21 -9.87
CA GLU A 7 13.47 -18.03 -11.31
C GLU A 7 12.19 -18.14 -12.15
N LYS A 8 11.36 -19.12 -11.84
CA LYS A 8 10.06 -19.29 -12.47
C LYS A 8 9.15 -18.07 -12.22
N ILE A 9 9.07 -17.60 -10.99
CA ILE A 9 8.29 -16.40 -10.64
C ILE A 9 8.79 -15.19 -11.42
N ARG A 10 10.12 -14.99 -11.50
CA ARG A 10 10.72 -13.90 -12.25
C ARG A 10 10.33 -13.93 -13.72
N GLN A 11 10.41 -15.08 -14.35
CA GLN A 11 10.11 -15.25 -15.78
C GLN A 11 8.62 -15.09 -16.09
N GLU A 12 7.76 -15.69 -15.31
CA GLU A 12 6.32 -15.72 -15.56
C GLU A 12 5.61 -14.44 -15.12
N GLU A 13 5.99 -13.90 -13.94
CA GLU A 13 5.30 -12.74 -13.38
C GLU A 13 5.92 -11.40 -13.73
N PHE A 14 7.21 -11.38 -14.03
CA PHE A 14 7.95 -10.15 -14.33
C PHE A 14 8.82 -10.27 -15.59
N PRO A 15 8.23 -10.54 -16.78
CA PRO A 15 9.00 -10.82 -17.99
C PRO A 15 9.93 -9.69 -18.41
N ILE A 16 9.65 -8.43 -18.03
CA ILE A 16 10.54 -7.28 -18.28
C ILE A 16 11.92 -7.47 -17.65
N LEU A 17 12.02 -8.20 -16.55
CA LEU A 17 13.28 -8.47 -15.86
C LEU A 17 14.20 -9.45 -16.63
N ASN A 18 13.73 -10.06 -17.70
CA ASN A 18 14.58 -10.83 -18.62
C ASN A 18 15.44 -9.93 -19.50
N THR A 19 15.07 -8.66 -19.67
CA THR A 19 15.74 -7.70 -20.53
C THR A 19 16.47 -6.60 -19.76
N MET A 20 16.23 -6.50 -18.45
CA MET A 20 16.86 -5.48 -17.63
C MET A 20 17.09 -5.94 -16.19
N THR A 21 18.05 -5.33 -15.53
CA THR A 21 18.20 -5.37 -14.06
C THR A 21 17.56 -4.13 -13.47
N PHE A 22 16.54 -4.31 -12.64
CA PHE A 22 15.83 -3.21 -11.99
C PHE A 22 16.13 -3.20 -10.49
N LEU A 23 16.67 -2.09 -9.98
CA LEU A 23 17.09 -1.93 -8.58
C LEU A 23 16.32 -0.83 -7.82
N ASP A 24 15.37 -0.17 -8.47
CA ASP A 24 14.63 0.98 -7.91
C ASP A 24 13.21 0.60 -7.45
N VAL A 25 13.06 -0.59 -6.87
CA VAL A 25 11.76 -1.07 -6.34
C VAL A 25 11.28 -0.28 -5.12
N ALA A 26 12.15 0.49 -4.48
CA ALA A 26 11.77 1.36 -3.37
C ALA A 26 10.87 2.52 -3.81
N CYS A 27 11.02 2.99 -5.04
CA CYS A 27 10.17 4.04 -5.61
C CYS A 27 8.87 3.44 -6.17
N VAL A 28 8.99 2.58 -7.17
CA VAL A 28 7.86 1.90 -7.83
C VAL A 28 8.30 0.51 -8.26
N SER A 29 7.55 -0.51 -7.90
CA SER A 29 7.78 -1.88 -8.39
C SER A 29 6.93 -2.18 -9.62
N PHE A 30 7.37 -3.15 -10.44
CA PHE A 30 6.53 -3.68 -11.50
C PHE A 30 5.38 -4.50 -10.92
N ALA A 31 4.20 -4.37 -11.51
CA ALA A 31 3.08 -5.23 -11.18
C ALA A 31 3.31 -6.64 -11.77
N PRO A 32 3.09 -7.71 -10.98
CA PRO A 32 3.15 -9.07 -11.53
C PRO A 32 2.05 -9.29 -12.57
N GLN A 33 2.30 -10.16 -13.55
CA GLN A 33 1.35 -10.42 -14.65
C GLN A 33 -0.03 -10.86 -14.16
N ARG A 34 -0.09 -11.62 -13.08
CA ARG A 34 -1.37 -12.01 -12.44
C ARG A 34 -2.17 -10.81 -11.95
N ALA A 35 -1.52 -9.79 -11.39
CA ALA A 35 -2.19 -8.56 -10.94
C ALA A 35 -2.67 -7.72 -12.12
N VAL A 36 -1.84 -7.59 -13.17
CA VAL A 36 -2.23 -6.90 -14.41
C VAL A 36 -3.46 -7.58 -15.04
N LYS A 37 -3.46 -8.92 -15.08
CA LYS A 37 -4.61 -9.69 -15.57
C LYS A 37 -5.86 -9.43 -14.73
N ALA A 38 -5.76 -9.47 -13.41
CA ALA A 38 -6.90 -9.24 -12.53
C ALA A 38 -7.52 -7.84 -12.72
N VAL A 39 -6.69 -6.81 -12.91
CA VAL A 39 -7.17 -5.45 -13.21
C VAL A 39 -7.90 -5.38 -14.55
N LYS A 40 -7.38 -6.05 -15.58
CA LYS A 40 -8.03 -6.12 -16.90
C LYS A 40 -9.36 -6.87 -16.83
N ASP A 41 -9.38 -8.03 -16.16
CA ASP A 41 -10.59 -8.83 -15.99
C ASP A 41 -11.68 -8.03 -15.25
N PHE A 42 -11.28 -7.26 -14.22
CA PHE A 42 -12.21 -6.38 -13.51
C PHE A 42 -12.74 -5.25 -14.38
N ALA A 43 -11.87 -4.60 -15.17
CA ALA A 43 -12.30 -3.56 -16.11
C ALA A 43 -13.29 -4.10 -17.15
N ASP A 44 -13.00 -5.29 -17.70
CA ASP A 44 -13.91 -5.97 -18.63
C ASP A 44 -15.25 -6.34 -17.96
N MET A 45 -15.24 -6.77 -16.72
CA MET A 45 -16.43 -7.06 -15.92
C MET A 45 -17.31 -5.81 -15.74
N THR A 46 -16.68 -4.66 -15.44
CA THR A 46 -17.43 -3.40 -15.26
C THR A 46 -18.07 -2.88 -16.55
N ALA A 47 -17.51 -3.24 -17.71
CA ALA A 47 -18.03 -2.85 -19.01
C ALA A 47 -19.18 -3.74 -19.53
N ARG A 48 -19.44 -4.87 -18.84
CA ARG A 48 -20.47 -5.85 -19.19
C ARG A 48 -21.43 -6.02 -18.03
N GLN A 49 -22.63 -6.47 -18.33
CA GLN A 49 -23.57 -6.92 -17.31
C GLN A 49 -23.89 -8.40 -17.58
N ASP A 50 -23.09 -9.26 -16.97
CA ASP A 50 -23.24 -10.72 -17.11
C ASP A 50 -24.27 -11.27 -16.12
N GLU A 51 -24.67 -10.47 -15.12
CA GLU A 51 -25.61 -10.83 -14.07
C GLU A 51 -27.05 -10.43 -14.42
N ALA A 52 -28.01 -11.05 -13.72
CA ALA A 52 -29.45 -10.88 -13.99
C ALA A 52 -29.93 -9.42 -13.82
N ASN A 53 -29.29 -8.63 -12.98
CA ASN A 53 -29.60 -7.23 -12.73
C ASN A 53 -28.42 -6.48 -12.08
N SER A 54 -28.54 -5.16 -11.97
CA SER A 54 -27.49 -4.29 -11.43
C SER A 54 -27.10 -4.62 -9.98
N SER A 55 -28.03 -5.07 -9.15
CA SER A 55 -27.72 -5.46 -7.76
C SER A 55 -26.89 -6.73 -7.72
N ALA A 56 -27.20 -7.75 -8.51
CA ALA A 56 -26.41 -8.96 -8.61
C ALA A 56 -25.00 -8.67 -9.18
N HIS A 57 -24.94 -7.78 -10.17
CA HIS A 57 -23.65 -7.31 -10.72
C HIS A 57 -22.80 -6.61 -9.66
N HIS A 58 -23.39 -5.73 -8.86
CA HIS A 58 -22.69 -5.08 -7.76
C HIS A 58 -22.15 -6.07 -6.73
N ILE A 59 -22.96 -7.07 -6.34
CA ILE A 59 -22.55 -8.13 -5.42
C ILE A 59 -21.36 -8.93 -5.97
N ALA A 60 -21.41 -9.27 -7.26
CA ALA A 60 -20.33 -10.00 -7.92
C ALA A 60 -19.01 -9.20 -7.93
N MET A 61 -19.07 -7.88 -8.16
CA MET A 61 -17.93 -6.98 -8.06
C MET A 61 -17.39 -6.88 -6.62
N ASP A 62 -18.29 -6.78 -5.65
CA ASP A 62 -17.93 -6.68 -4.22
C ASP A 62 -17.28 -7.96 -3.70
N ALA A 63 -17.65 -9.12 -4.24
CA ALA A 63 -17.02 -10.39 -3.90
C ALA A 63 -15.51 -10.43 -4.21
N LEU A 64 -15.04 -9.68 -5.22
CA LEU A 64 -13.61 -9.54 -5.52
C LEU A 64 -12.88 -8.74 -4.45
N ARG A 65 -13.53 -7.71 -3.93
CA ARG A 65 -13.00 -6.91 -2.81
C ARG A 65 -12.88 -7.77 -1.55
N HIS A 66 -13.88 -8.60 -1.23
CA HIS A 66 -13.81 -9.51 -0.08
C HIS A 66 -12.62 -10.47 -0.15
N LYS A 67 -12.31 -11.01 -1.34
CA LYS A 67 -11.11 -11.84 -1.52
C LYS A 67 -9.81 -11.08 -1.21
N ALA A 68 -9.73 -9.79 -1.55
CA ALA A 68 -8.57 -8.98 -1.21
C ALA A 68 -8.40 -8.83 0.31
N TYR A 69 -9.50 -8.64 1.05
CA TYR A 69 -9.49 -8.63 2.51
C TYR A 69 -9.02 -9.96 3.10
N GLU A 70 -9.55 -11.09 2.62
CA GLU A 70 -9.16 -12.42 3.08
C GLU A 70 -7.66 -12.69 2.90
N GLU A 71 -7.07 -12.27 1.77
CA GLU A 71 -5.64 -12.43 1.54
C GLU A 71 -4.80 -11.46 2.39
N ALA A 72 -5.26 -10.23 2.60
CA ALA A 72 -4.62 -9.28 3.48
C ALA A 72 -4.61 -9.76 4.94
N GLN A 73 -5.72 -10.34 5.43
CA GLN A 73 -5.82 -10.97 6.75
C GLN A 73 -4.75 -12.04 6.96
N LYS A 74 -4.63 -12.96 5.99
CA LYS A 74 -3.63 -14.04 6.05
C LYS A 74 -2.20 -13.50 6.09
N LEU A 75 -1.93 -12.46 5.29
CA LEU A 75 -0.61 -11.85 5.20
C LEU A 75 -0.23 -11.10 6.47
N LEU A 76 -1.18 -10.34 7.04
CA LEU A 76 -0.96 -9.46 8.18
C LEU A 76 -1.22 -10.15 9.53
N ASN A 77 -1.85 -11.34 9.52
CA ASN A 77 -2.35 -12.03 10.71
C ASN A 77 -3.22 -11.09 11.55
N ALA A 78 -4.17 -10.44 10.90
CA ALA A 78 -5.07 -9.44 11.47
C ALA A 78 -6.54 -9.83 11.25
N ASP A 79 -7.43 -9.31 12.08
CA ASP A 79 -8.86 -9.51 11.91
C ASP A 79 -9.44 -8.59 10.82
N PRO A 80 -10.60 -8.95 10.20
CA PRO A 80 -11.21 -8.17 9.12
C PRO A 80 -11.44 -6.71 9.48
N GLU A 81 -11.86 -6.46 10.70
CA GLU A 81 -12.20 -5.14 11.23
C GLU A 81 -10.97 -4.25 11.44
N GLU A 82 -9.76 -4.84 11.47
CA GLU A 82 -8.49 -4.13 11.62
C GLU A 82 -7.90 -3.70 10.27
N ILE A 83 -8.51 -4.08 9.15
CA ILE A 83 -7.98 -3.85 7.81
C ILE A 83 -8.86 -2.87 7.05
N ALA A 84 -8.26 -1.83 6.50
CA ALA A 84 -8.90 -0.94 5.54
C ALA A 84 -8.10 -0.89 4.23
N LEU A 85 -8.76 -1.15 3.11
CA LEU A 85 -8.16 -0.95 1.79
C LEU A 85 -8.18 0.52 1.44
N VAL A 86 -7.04 1.05 1.04
CA VAL A 86 -6.85 2.46 0.67
C VAL A 86 -6.26 2.57 -0.74
N GLU A 87 -6.42 3.70 -1.37
CA GLU A 87 -5.98 3.94 -2.75
C GLU A 87 -4.45 4.06 -2.89
N SER A 88 -3.78 4.48 -1.82
CA SER A 88 -2.34 4.68 -1.81
C SER A 88 -1.77 4.73 -0.40
N THR A 89 -0.45 4.58 -0.28
CA THR A 89 0.27 4.78 0.99
C THR A 89 0.02 6.19 1.55
N SER A 90 0.02 7.22 0.69
CA SER A 90 -0.26 8.59 1.13
C SER A 90 -1.65 8.75 1.71
N HIS A 91 -2.67 8.07 1.14
CA HIS A 91 -4.03 8.07 1.69
C HIS A 91 -4.04 7.43 3.09
N GLY A 92 -3.45 6.24 3.25
CA GLY A 92 -3.36 5.57 4.55
C GLY A 92 -2.63 6.40 5.61
N LEU A 93 -1.51 7.02 5.23
CA LEU A 93 -0.74 7.89 6.13
C LEU A 93 -1.55 9.12 6.58
N ASN A 94 -2.32 9.73 5.69
CA ASN A 94 -3.17 10.86 6.05
C ASN A 94 -4.31 10.44 6.98
N ILE A 95 -4.94 9.28 6.74
CA ILE A 95 -5.97 8.74 7.65
C ILE A 95 -5.37 8.53 9.04
N ALA A 96 -4.21 7.87 9.13
CA ALA A 96 -3.53 7.64 10.40
C ALA A 96 -3.15 8.96 11.10
N ALA A 97 -2.56 9.91 10.38
CA ALA A 97 -2.17 11.20 10.93
C ALA A 97 -3.35 11.99 11.46
N GLN A 98 -4.47 12.01 10.75
CA GLN A 98 -5.68 12.73 11.18
C GLN A 98 -6.41 12.01 12.32
N GLY A 99 -6.33 10.68 12.38
CA GLY A 99 -6.97 9.87 13.41
C GLY A 99 -6.27 9.90 14.76
N ILE A 100 -4.98 10.30 14.82
CA ILE A 100 -4.25 10.41 16.09
C ILE A 100 -4.64 11.72 16.81
N GLU A 101 -5.10 11.59 18.04
CA GLU A 101 -5.39 12.74 18.90
C GLU A 101 -4.09 13.34 19.45
N LEU A 102 -3.58 14.37 18.76
CA LEU A 102 -2.40 15.12 19.18
C LEU A 102 -2.80 16.43 19.87
N GLN A 103 -2.14 16.73 20.99
CA GLN A 103 -2.33 17.94 21.76
C GLN A 103 -1.19 18.95 21.52
N PRO A 104 -1.41 20.25 21.75
CA PRO A 104 -0.33 21.23 21.70
C PRO A 104 0.82 20.84 22.63
N GLY A 105 2.05 20.75 22.09
CA GLY A 105 3.24 20.32 22.83
C GLY A 105 3.63 18.86 22.60
N ASP A 106 2.75 18.04 22.00
CA ASP A 106 3.13 16.70 21.55
C ASP A 106 4.18 16.75 20.45
N ASN A 107 4.86 15.64 20.23
CA ASN A 107 5.88 15.56 19.20
C ASN A 107 5.79 14.30 18.38
N ILE A 108 6.19 14.42 17.12
CA ILE A 108 6.39 13.33 16.17
C ILE A 108 7.88 13.16 15.93
N ILE A 109 8.35 11.93 15.98
CA ILE A 109 9.72 11.58 15.65
C ILE A 109 9.75 10.99 14.25
N THR A 110 10.60 11.55 13.40
CA THR A 110 10.84 11.06 12.04
C THR A 110 12.33 11.03 11.74
N THR A 111 12.72 10.63 10.54
CA THR A 111 14.12 10.60 10.14
C THR A 111 14.38 11.49 8.91
N ASN A 112 15.64 11.83 8.68
CA ASN A 112 16.02 12.56 7.46
C ASN A 112 16.10 11.65 6.22
N LEU A 113 15.78 10.37 6.34
CA LEU A 113 15.74 9.41 5.23
C LEU A 113 14.31 9.12 4.76
N GLU A 114 13.31 9.71 5.41
CA GLU A 114 11.93 9.46 5.06
C GLU A 114 11.57 10.02 3.68
N PHE A 115 10.70 9.29 3.00
CA PHE A 115 10.09 9.77 1.78
C PHE A 115 9.18 10.96 2.10
N ILE A 116 9.18 11.95 1.22
CA ILE A 116 8.49 13.23 1.47
C ILE A 116 7.01 13.05 1.83
N GLN A 117 6.32 12.08 1.24
CA GLN A 117 4.90 11.80 1.52
C GLN A 117 4.64 11.28 2.94
N VAL A 118 5.64 10.72 3.61
CA VAL A 118 5.55 10.34 5.02
C VAL A 118 5.62 11.58 5.92
N ALA A 119 6.45 12.55 5.55
CA ALA A 119 6.67 13.76 6.34
C ALA A 119 5.58 14.83 6.15
N LEU A 120 5.00 14.94 4.96
CA LEU A 120 4.06 16.01 4.61
C LEU A 120 2.84 16.13 5.53
N PRO A 121 2.12 15.05 5.88
CA PRO A 121 0.96 15.15 6.80
C PRO A 121 1.33 15.81 8.11
N TRP A 122 2.47 15.45 8.68
CA TRP A 122 2.95 16.00 9.95
C TRP A 122 3.39 17.46 9.84
N CYS A 123 3.97 17.85 8.71
CA CYS A 123 4.31 19.25 8.45
C CYS A 123 3.08 20.16 8.43
N VAL A 124 1.97 19.69 7.85
CA VAL A 124 0.68 20.40 7.88
C VAL A 124 0.16 20.48 9.32
N MET A 125 0.11 19.35 10.02
CA MET A 125 -0.41 19.27 11.39
C MET A 125 0.43 20.05 12.40
N ARG A 126 1.73 20.27 12.13
CA ARG A 126 2.60 21.07 12.99
C ARG A 126 2.03 22.47 13.25
N SER A 127 1.58 23.14 12.19
CA SER A 127 1.02 24.49 12.31
C SER A 127 -0.38 24.48 12.88
N GLU A 128 -1.21 23.51 12.53
CA GLU A 128 -2.60 23.43 12.94
C GLU A 128 -2.76 23.00 14.42
N LYS A 129 -2.03 21.97 14.83
CA LYS A 129 -2.13 21.37 16.17
C LYS A 129 -1.03 21.84 17.14
N LYS A 130 -0.10 22.70 16.70
CA LYS A 130 1.03 23.20 17.52
C LYS A 130 1.89 22.08 18.10
N ILE A 131 2.13 21.04 17.31
CA ILE A 131 3.02 19.92 17.64
C ILE A 131 4.45 20.22 17.20
N ASP A 132 5.42 19.48 17.75
CA ASP A 132 6.82 19.53 17.35
C ASP A 132 7.17 18.34 16.42
N ILE A 133 8.07 18.55 15.44
CA ILE A 133 8.60 17.50 14.59
C ILE A 133 10.09 17.36 14.88
N ARG A 134 10.47 16.22 15.44
CA ARG A 134 11.85 15.90 15.78
C ARG A 134 12.43 14.98 14.71
N VAL A 135 13.46 15.47 14.04
CA VAL A 135 14.14 14.72 12.96
C VAL A 135 15.38 14.06 13.52
N CYS A 136 15.36 12.73 13.62
CA CYS A 136 16.54 11.93 13.91
C CYS A 136 17.47 11.97 12.71
N LYS A 137 18.67 12.51 12.90
CA LYS A 137 19.70 12.50 11.87
C LYS A 137 20.34 11.12 11.80
N THR A 138 20.49 10.60 10.60
CA THR A 138 21.14 9.33 10.32
C THR A 138 22.46 9.59 9.59
N PRO A 139 23.59 9.72 10.31
CA PRO A 139 24.90 9.88 9.68
C PRO A 139 25.16 8.71 8.71
N ASP A 140 25.73 9.01 7.56
CA ASP A 140 26.06 8.00 6.54
C ASP A 140 24.82 7.20 6.04
N ASN A 141 23.61 7.76 6.15
CA ASN A 141 22.34 7.11 5.79
C ASN A 141 22.14 5.74 6.48
N ARG A 142 22.62 5.59 7.71
CA ARG A 142 22.50 4.38 8.50
C ARG A 142 21.90 4.67 9.87
N PHE A 143 20.94 3.84 10.25
CA PHE A 143 20.45 3.80 11.62
C PHE A 143 21.55 3.17 12.51
N ARG A 144 21.91 3.86 13.58
CA ARG A 144 22.78 3.33 14.63
C ARG A 144 22.01 3.34 15.94
N VAL A 145 21.89 2.18 16.55
CA VAL A 145 21.29 2.01 17.89
C VAL A 145 22.38 2.29 18.92
#